data_a4a2ee4a7de228f88ec18fc4e77613b9
#
_entry.id   a4a2ee4a7de228f88ec18fc4e77613b9
#
_cell.length_a   1.000
_cell.length_b   1.000
_cell.length_c   1.000
_cell.angle_alpha   90.00
_cell.angle_beta   90.00
_cell.angle_gamma   90.00
#
_symmetry.space_group_name_H-M   'P 1'
#
loop_
_entity.id
_entity.type
_entity.pdbx_description
1 polymer ?
#
loop_
_entity_poly.entity_id
_entity_poly.type
_entity_poly.pdbx_seq_one_letter_code
_entity_poly.pdbx_strand_id
1 'polypeptide(L)'
;MLLAIDTGNTNVKFALVDDEGEIRQRWRIATDARRTADEYAVWLDQLLRMEGYQRSHVKAVVISTVVPRALHNLQMLASKYFATEAYVAGRAPLEWGIALKVDEPQQVGADRAVNAIAAQALEPEHDKIVISFGTATTVDHIDSEGAYCGGIIAPGINLSLDALVAAAAKLPRIGIEAPATTSVIGRTTESQMLIGIYWGYVSMIEGLLNRMKAEIGKPVQVIATGGLAILFQQHTYLFDRIEPDLTLRGIATLYRNNMA
;
A
#
# COMPACT_ATOMS: atom_id res chain seq x y z
N MET A 1 -12.31 18.51 -5.34
CA MET A 1 -11.63 17.43 -4.59
C MET A 1 -11.60 16.16 -5.42
N LEU A 2 -10.58 15.34 -5.26
CA LEU A 2 -10.38 14.02 -5.85
C LEU A 2 -10.78 12.91 -4.86
N LEU A 3 -11.49 11.89 -5.31
CA LEU A 3 -11.65 10.63 -4.59
C LEU A 3 -10.64 9.62 -5.13
N ALA A 4 -9.58 9.36 -4.36
CA ALA A 4 -8.58 8.35 -4.65
C ALA A 4 -9.00 7.00 -4.04
N ILE A 5 -8.97 5.93 -4.83
CA ILE A 5 -9.37 4.59 -4.43
C ILE A 5 -8.21 3.62 -4.70
N ASP A 6 -7.72 2.98 -3.64
CA ASP A 6 -6.72 1.90 -3.72
C ASP A 6 -7.39 0.57 -3.36
N THR A 7 -7.44 -0.36 -4.31
CA THR A 7 -8.11 -1.66 -4.14
C THR A 7 -7.07 -2.78 -4.07
N GLY A 8 -6.69 -3.10 -2.85
CA GLY A 8 -5.83 -4.26 -2.54
C GLY A 8 -6.64 -5.53 -2.29
N ASN A 9 -5.94 -6.67 -2.16
CA ASN A 9 -6.57 -7.98 -1.93
C ASN A 9 -7.33 -8.08 -0.60
N THR A 10 -6.92 -7.34 0.42
CA THR A 10 -7.54 -7.39 1.77
C THR A 10 -8.44 -6.20 2.05
N ASN A 11 -8.06 -5.00 1.63
CA ASN A 11 -8.82 -3.78 1.89
C ASN A 11 -8.92 -2.91 0.63
N VAL A 12 -10.07 -2.24 0.51
CA VAL A 12 -10.25 -1.07 -0.35
C VAL A 12 -10.08 0.17 0.51
N LYS A 13 -9.15 1.03 0.15
CA LYS A 13 -8.88 2.30 0.81
C LYS A 13 -9.43 3.44 -0.05
N PHE A 14 -10.01 4.41 0.60
CA PHE A 14 -10.54 5.63 0.00
C PHE A 14 -9.89 6.84 0.63
N ALA A 15 -9.53 7.82 -0.16
CA ALA A 15 -9.09 9.13 0.33
C ALA A 15 -9.79 10.25 -0.41
N LEU A 16 -10.23 11.24 0.35
CA LEU A 16 -10.67 12.53 -0.18
C LEU A 16 -9.48 13.47 -0.18
N VAL A 17 -9.06 13.89 -1.37
CA VAL A 17 -7.87 14.72 -1.59
C VAL A 17 -8.32 16.08 -2.11
N ASP A 18 -7.76 17.15 -1.58
CA ASP A 18 -8.06 18.50 -2.06
C ASP A 18 -7.26 18.89 -3.32
N ASP A 19 -7.45 20.12 -3.77
CA ASP A 19 -6.81 20.61 -4.99
C ASP A 19 -5.31 20.91 -4.76
N GLU A 20 -4.87 21.08 -3.51
CA GLU A 20 -3.46 21.18 -3.09
C GLU A 20 -2.75 19.81 -3.04
N GLY A 21 -3.51 18.71 -3.09
CA GLY A 21 -3.00 17.34 -3.03
C GLY A 21 -2.92 16.77 -1.62
N GLU A 22 -3.52 17.47 -0.62
CA GLU A 22 -3.54 16.98 0.74
C GLU A 22 -4.74 16.06 1.01
N ILE A 23 -4.46 14.96 1.72
CA ILE A 23 -5.49 14.01 2.13
C ILE A 23 -6.28 14.61 3.28
N ARG A 24 -7.54 14.95 3.03
CA ARG A 24 -8.46 15.53 4.02
C ARG A 24 -9.15 14.45 4.84
N GLN A 25 -9.54 13.35 4.22
CA GLN A 25 -10.15 12.20 4.89
C GLN A 25 -9.71 10.89 4.24
N ARG A 26 -9.74 9.80 5.03
CA ARG A 26 -9.44 8.46 4.56
C ARG A 26 -10.32 7.42 5.25
N TRP A 27 -10.74 6.44 4.49
CA TRP A 27 -11.55 5.34 4.97
C TRP A 27 -11.08 4.02 4.37
N ARG A 28 -11.43 2.94 5.01
CA ARG A 28 -11.14 1.60 4.49
C ARG A 28 -12.29 0.65 4.76
N ILE A 29 -12.48 -0.28 3.85
CA ILE A 29 -13.43 -1.38 3.99
C ILE A 29 -12.76 -2.67 3.53
N ALA A 30 -13.17 -3.82 4.06
CA ALA A 30 -12.66 -5.10 3.59
C ALA A 30 -12.98 -5.31 2.10
N THR A 31 -12.03 -5.86 1.34
CA THR A 31 -12.25 -6.17 -0.06
C THR A 31 -13.23 -7.33 -0.20
N ASP A 32 -14.34 -7.09 -0.86
CA ASP A 32 -15.21 -8.12 -1.43
C ASP A 32 -15.41 -7.78 -2.92
N ALA A 33 -14.91 -8.64 -3.79
CA ALA A 33 -15.00 -8.44 -5.24
C ALA A 33 -16.45 -8.46 -5.77
N ARG A 34 -17.42 -8.90 -4.95
CA ARG A 34 -18.84 -8.93 -5.27
C ARG A 34 -19.61 -7.69 -4.76
N ARG A 35 -18.97 -6.86 -3.92
CA ARG A 35 -19.61 -5.66 -3.37
C ARG A 35 -20.03 -4.73 -4.49
N THR A 36 -21.32 -4.39 -4.49
CA THR A 36 -21.94 -3.58 -5.52
C THR A 36 -21.58 -2.09 -5.37
N ALA A 37 -21.76 -1.34 -6.45
CA ALA A 37 -21.66 0.13 -6.42
C ALA A 37 -22.61 0.77 -5.40
N ASP A 38 -23.80 0.19 -5.23
CA ASP A 38 -24.83 0.69 -4.31
C ASP A 38 -24.40 0.53 -2.84
N GLU A 39 -23.79 -0.61 -2.47
CA GLU A 39 -23.23 -0.83 -1.13
C GLU A 39 -22.10 0.14 -0.83
N TYR A 40 -21.17 0.33 -1.78
CA TYR A 40 -20.10 1.33 -1.63
C TYR A 40 -20.68 2.74 -1.46
N ALA A 41 -21.71 3.09 -2.25
CA ALA A 41 -22.30 4.43 -2.25
C ALA A 41 -22.96 4.76 -0.91
N VAL A 42 -23.77 3.84 -0.35
CA VAL A 42 -24.44 4.05 0.94
C VAL A 42 -23.40 4.22 2.05
N TRP A 43 -22.40 3.34 2.10
CA TRP A 43 -21.35 3.38 3.08
C TRP A 43 -20.52 4.67 2.98
N LEU A 44 -20.09 5.04 1.79
CA LEU A 44 -19.22 6.19 1.58
C LEU A 44 -19.95 7.51 1.77
N ASP A 45 -21.24 7.62 1.31
CA ASP A 45 -22.07 8.81 1.50
C ASP A 45 -22.27 9.12 3.00
N GLN A 46 -22.51 8.07 3.80
CA GLN A 46 -22.65 8.25 5.24
C GLN A 46 -21.36 8.78 5.87
N LEU A 47 -20.20 8.22 5.48
CA LEU A 47 -18.90 8.66 6.01
C LEU A 47 -18.54 10.09 5.56
N LEU A 48 -18.79 10.43 4.30
CA LEU A 48 -18.62 11.79 3.81
C LEU A 48 -19.42 12.79 4.63
N ARG A 49 -20.72 12.50 4.88
CA ARG A 49 -21.61 13.36 5.67
C ARG A 49 -21.17 13.52 7.12
N MET A 50 -20.69 12.46 7.75
CA MET A 50 -20.15 12.50 9.14
C MET A 50 -18.95 13.47 9.25
N GLU A 51 -18.17 13.62 8.19
CA GLU A 51 -17.03 14.51 8.11
C GLU A 51 -17.34 15.88 7.47
N GLY A 52 -18.63 16.17 7.23
CA GLY A 52 -19.09 17.45 6.66
C GLY A 52 -18.94 17.58 5.15
N TYR A 53 -18.65 16.50 4.45
CA TYR A 53 -18.54 16.47 2.99
C TYR A 53 -19.82 15.96 2.33
N GLN A 54 -19.95 16.28 1.05
CA GLN A 54 -21.04 15.80 0.18
C GLN A 54 -20.46 15.20 -1.09
N ARG A 55 -21.21 14.33 -1.75
CA ARG A 55 -20.82 13.74 -3.04
C ARG A 55 -20.48 14.79 -4.10
N SER A 56 -21.18 15.93 -4.09
CA SER A 56 -20.95 17.05 -5.01
C SER A 56 -19.56 17.72 -4.87
N HIS A 57 -18.87 17.51 -3.75
CA HIS A 57 -17.51 17.99 -3.57
C HIS A 57 -16.49 17.14 -4.35
N VAL A 58 -16.80 15.90 -4.70
CA VAL A 58 -15.96 15.04 -5.51
C VAL A 58 -16.10 15.43 -6.98
N LYS A 59 -15.01 15.83 -7.62
CA LYS A 59 -14.95 16.25 -9.02
C LYS A 59 -14.30 15.21 -9.94
N ALA A 60 -13.51 14.32 -9.37
CA ALA A 60 -12.86 13.23 -10.09
C ALA A 60 -12.75 12.00 -9.18
N VAL A 61 -12.72 10.82 -9.79
CA VAL A 61 -12.49 9.54 -9.13
C VAL A 61 -11.34 8.84 -9.82
N VAL A 62 -10.31 8.44 -9.05
CA VAL A 62 -9.18 7.67 -9.56
C VAL A 62 -9.07 6.35 -8.82
N ILE A 63 -8.97 5.27 -9.59
CA ILE A 63 -8.91 3.89 -9.08
C ILE A 63 -7.55 3.29 -9.41
N SER A 64 -6.83 2.89 -8.39
CA SER A 64 -5.73 1.93 -8.47
C SER A 64 -6.24 0.58 -7.97
N THR A 65 -5.99 -0.49 -8.71
CA THR A 65 -6.49 -1.81 -8.34
C THR A 65 -5.56 -2.94 -8.76
N VAL A 66 -5.38 -3.88 -7.85
CA VAL A 66 -4.81 -5.22 -8.11
C VAL A 66 -5.88 -6.32 -8.02
N VAL A 67 -7.18 -5.92 -7.98
CA VAL A 67 -8.35 -6.82 -7.94
C VAL A 67 -9.26 -6.53 -9.13
N PRO A 68 -9.01 -7.11 -10.31
CA PRO A 68 -9.74 -6.77 -11.53
C PRO A 68 -11.26 -6.92 -11.42
N ARG A 69 -11.73 -7.88 -10.62
CA ARG A 69 -13.17 -8.14 -10.42
C ARG A 69 -13.90 -7.01 -9.69
N ALA A 70 -13.20 -6.22 -8.88
CA ALA A 70 -13.81 -5.08 -8.17
C ALA A 70 -13.93 -3.83 -9.05
N LEU A 71 -13.15 -3.73 -10.14
CA LEU A 71 -13.03 -2.53 -10.94
C LEU A 71 -14.37 -2.06 -11.51
N HIS A 72 -15.17 -2.97 -12.08
CA HIS A 72 -16.46 -2.62 -12.67
C HIS A 72 -17.38 -1.91 -11.66
N ASN A 73 -17.52 -2.46 -10.46
CA ASN A 73 -18.38 -1.88 -9.43
C ASN A 73 -17.87 -0.53 -8.91
N LEU A 74 -16.55 -0.33 -8.88
CA LEU A 74 -15.97 0.97 -8.51
C LEU A 74 -16.14 2.01 -9.62
N GLN A 75 -16.09 1.63 -10.90
CA GLN A 75 -16.43 2.51 -12.02
C GLN A 75 -17.91 2.89 -12.00
N MET A 76 -18.79 1.92 -11.73
CA MET A 76 -20.23 2.19 -11.54
C MET A 76 -20.49 3.09 -10.33
N LEU A 77 -19.72 2.98 -9.26
CA LEU A 77 -19.79 3.91 -8.12
C LEU A 77 -19.52 5.36 -8.58
N ALA A 78 -18.49 5.57 -9.38
CA ALA A 78 -18.12 6.90 -9.88
C ALA A 78 -19.22 7.48 -10.78
N SER A 79 -19.66 6.74 -11.80
CA SER A 79 -20.64 7.24 -12.78
C SER A 79 -22.03 7.44 -12.17
N LYS A 80 -22.52 6.48 -11.39
CA LYS A 80 -23.89 6.52 -10.85
C LYS A 80 -24.06 7.48 -9.67
N TYR A 81 -23.04 7.62 -8.82
CA TYR A 81 -23.19 8.32 -7.54
C TYR A 81 -22.37 9.61 -7.43
N PHE A 82 -21.31 9.75 -8.22
CA PHE A 82 -20.49 10.97 -8.24
C PHE A 82 -20.63 11.75 -9.54
N ALA A 83 -21.46 11.29 -10.49
CA ALA A 83 -21.69 11.93 -11.78
C ALA A 83 -20.38 12.24 -12.55
N THR A 84 -19.38 11.38 -12.41
CA THR A 84 -18.10 11.46 -13.11
C THR A 84 -17.64 10.08 -13.54
N GLU A 85 -16.87 10.01 -14.63
CA GLU A 85 -16.21 8.76 -14.99
C GLU A 85 -14.97 8.54 -14.11
N ALA A 86 -14.68 7.27 -13.82
CA ALA A 86 -13.50 6.91 -13.06
C ALA A 86 -12.28 6.81 -13.99
N TYR A 87 -11.22 7.48 -13.62
CA TYR A 87 -9.90 7.24 -14.19
C TYR A 87 -9.28 5.99 -13.55
N VAL A 88 -8.61 5.18 -14.35
CA VAL A 88 -7.94 3.96 -13.86
C VAL A 88 -6.43 4.16 -14.01
N ALA A 89 -5.70 4.04 -12.92
CA ALA A 89 -4.25 4.19 -12.88
C ALA A 89 -3.56 3.25 -13.87
N GLY A 90 -2.63 3.77 -14.67
CA GLY A 90 -1.92 3.05 -15.71
C GLY A 90 -2.74 2.74 -16.97
N ARG A 91 -3.89 3.38 -17.14
CA ARG A 91 -4.69 3.32 -18.38
C ARG A 91 -4.98 4.74 -18.88
N ALA A 92 -4.93 4.92 -20.18
CA ALA A 92 -5.24 6.21 -20.77
C ALA A 92 -6.54 6.81 -20.23
N PRO A 93 -6.60 8.10 -19.87
CA PRO A 93 -5.52 9.07 -20.05
C PRO A 93 -4.52 9.13 -18.87
N LEU A 94 -4.62 8.29 -17.82
CA LEU A 94 -3.70 8.27 -16.69
C LEU A 94 -2.55 7.28 -16.91
N GLU A 95 -1.59 7.68 -17.74
CA GLU A 95 -0.34 6.94 -17.94
C GLU A 95 0.57 7.10 -16.71
N TRP A 96 1.43 6.09 -16.45
CA TRP A 96 2.30 6.10 -15.26
C TRP A 96 3.21 7.33 -15.16
N GLY A 97 3.68 7.85 -16.30
CA GLY A 97 4.60 8.99 -16.33
C GLY A 97 6.00 8.68 -15.77
N ILE A 98 6.26 7.43 -15.41
CA ILE A 98 7.56 6.92 -14.99
C ILE A 98 8.00 5.75 -15.86
N ALA A 99 9.30 5.54 -16.01
CA ALA A 99 9.82 4.35 -16.67
C ALA A 99 9.67 3.12 -15.78
N LEU A 100 9.29 1.99 -16.37
CA LEU A 100 9.26 0.69 -15.72
C LEU A 100 10.42 -0.15 -16.29
N LYS A 101 11.59 -0.12 -15.63
CA LYS A 101 12.85 -0.77 -16.04
C LYS A 101 12.85 -2.23 -15.56
N VAL A 102 11.89 -3.02 -16.03
CA VAL A 102 11.72 -4.45 -15.72
C VAL A 102 11.43 -5.22 -17.01
N ASP A 103 11.66 -6.53 -17.00
CA ASP A 103 11.48 -7.38 -18.19
C ASP A 103 10.02 -7.42 -18.68
N GLU A 104 9.06 -7.38 -17.74
CA GLU A 104 7.62 -7.48 -18.01
C GLU A 104 6.86 -6.29 -17.37
N PRO A 105 6.92 -5.08 -17.97
CA PRO A 105 6.31 -3.87 -17.40
C PRO A 105 4.81 -3.99 -17.13
N GLN A 106 4.09 -4.76 -17.95
CA GLN A 106 2.65 -4.99 -17.83
C GLN A 106 2.26 -5.83 -16.60
N GLN A 107 3.22 -6.51 -15.96
CA GLN A 107 2.99 -7.29 -14.75
C GLN A 107 3.23 -6.49 -13.45
N VAL A 108 3.69 -5.24 -13.56
CA VAL A 108 3.87 -4.38 -12.39
C VAL A 108 2.50 -4.05 -11.80
N GLY A 109 2.31 -4.39 -10.52
CA GLY A 109 1.09 -4.06 -9.78
C GLY A 109 0.86 -2.54 -9.72
N ALA A 110 -0.38 -2.11 -9.89
CA ALA A 110 -0.73 -0.70 -9.87
C ALA A 110 -0.32 -0.02 -8.54
N ASP A 111 -0.47 -0.72 -7.42
CA ASP A 111 -0.05 -0.27 -6.09
C ASP A 111 1.46 0.01 -6.02
N ARG A 112 2.29 -0.81 -6.68
CA ARG A 112 3.75 -0.63 -6.73
C ARG A 112 4.14 0.57 -7.60
N ALA A 113 3.49 0.73 -8.76
CA ALA A 113 3.74 1.86 -9.65
C ALA A 113 3.34 3.20 -9.00
N VAL A 114 2.17 3.30 -8.36
CA VAL A 114 1.75 4.54 -7.67
C VAL A 114 2.63 4.82 -6.44
N ASN A 115 3.12 3.78 -5.74
CA ASN A 115 4.08 3.95 -4.66
C ASN A 115 5.41 4.54 -5.17
N ALA A 116 5.89 4.11 -6.35
CA ALA A 116 7.09 4.65 -6.98
C ALA A 116 6.92 6.15 -7.32
N ILE A 117 5.77 6.52 -7.87
CA ILE A 117 5.41 7.91 -8.17
C ILE A 117 5.41 8.78 -6.91
N ALA A 118 4.80 8.28 -5.83
CA ALA A 118 4.78 8.99 -4.55
C ALA A 118 6.18 9.11 -3.93
N ALA A 119 6.95 8.03 -3.96
CA ALA A 119 8.31 8.02 -3.42
C ALA A 119 9.22 9.01 -4.16
N GLN A 120 9.10 9.10 -5.50
CA GLN A 120 9.84 10.09 -6.29
C GLN A 120 9.44 11.52 -5.94
N ALA A 121 8.16 11.78 -5.69
CA ALA A 121 7.71 13.11 -5.29
C ALA A 121 8.20 13.52 -3.88
N LEU A 122 8.40 12.54 -3.00
CA LEU A 122 8.88 12.76 -1.63
C LEU A 122 10.41 12.93 -1.56
N GLU A 123 11.15 12.16 -2.34
CA GLU A 123 12.61 12.08 -2.30
C GLU A 123 13.18 12.13 -3.75
N PRO A 124 13.17 13.29 -4.40
CA PRO A 124 13.50 13.41 -5.82
C PRO A 124 14.98 13.16 -6.14
N GLU A 125 15.88 13.37 -5.16
CA GLU A 125 17.33 13.42 -5.41
C GLU A 125 18.06 12.06 -5.25
N HIS A 126 17.45 11.12 -4.52
CA HIS A 126 18.10 9.86 -4.15
C HIS A 126 17.42 8.66 -4.82
N ASP A 127 18.15 7.56 -4.92
CA ASP A 127 17.53 6.26 -5.11
C ASP A 127 16.69 5.91 -3.87
N LYS A 128 15.58 5.22 -4.07
CA LYS A 128 14.64 4.87 -3.00
C LYS A 128 14.41 3.36 -2.96
N ILE A 129 14.23 2.86 -1.75
CA ILE A 129 13.64 1.54 -1.53
C ILE A 129 12.30 1.77 -0.82
N VAL A 130 11.22 1.35 -1.44
CA VAL A 130 9.88 1.38 -0.83
C VAL A 130 9.55 0.01 -0.29
N ILE A 131 9.22 -0.06 1.01
CA ILE A 131 8.71 -1.29 1.63
C ILE A 131 7.23 -1.10 1.92
N SER A 132 6.40 -1.96 1.36
CA SER A 132 4.96 -1.96 1.64
C SER A 132 4.56 -3.18 2.46
N PHE A 133 4.06 -2.93 3.67
CA PHE A 133 3.61 -3.95 4.62
C PHE A 133 2.12 -4.22 4.47
N GLY A 134 1.78 -5.18 3.64
CA GLY A 134 0.41 -5.59 3.34
C GLY A 134 0.17 -7.08 3.51
N THR A 135 -0.74 -7.65 2.72
CA THR A 135 -0.96 -9.10 2.60
C THR A 135 0.30 -9.80 2.13
N ALA A 136 0.95 -9.24 1.12
CA ALA A 136 2.35 -9.48 0.81
C ALA A 136 3.20 -8.31 1.30
N THR A 137 4.49 -8.55 1.52
CA THR A 137 5.46 -7.48 1.71
C THR A 137 6.24 -7.32 0.42
N THR A 138 6.20 -6.12 -0.13
CA THR A 138 7.01 -5.76 -1.28
C THR A 138 8.17 -4.87 -0.86
N VAL A 139 9.31 -5.03 -1.53
CA VAL A 139 10.49 -4.19 -1.36
C VAL A 139 10.92 -3.76 -2.76
N ASP A 140 10.69 -2.51 -3.10
CA ASP A 140 10.77 -1.97 -4.46
C ASP A 140 11.90 -0.95 -4.59
N HIS A 141 12.73 -1.09 -5.63
CA HIS A 141 13.76 -0.12 -5.97
C HIS A 141 13.23 0.89 -6.98
N ILE A 142 13.38 2.18 -6.65
CA ILE A 142 13.11 3.31 -7.52
C ILE A 142 14.41 4.11 -7.62
N ASP A 143 14.90 4.34 -8.83
CA ASP A 143 16.12 5.13 -9.02
C ASP A 143 15.90 6.63 -8.80
N SER A 144 16.98 7.41 -8.85
CA SER A 144 16.94 8.86 -8.66
C SER A 144 16.18 9.61 -9.78
N GLU A 145 16.00 8.97 -10.94
CA GLU A 145 15.19 9.52 -12.05
C GLU A 145 13.70 9.21 -11.87
N GLY A 146 13.33 8.42 -10.85
CA GLY A 146 11.95 7.99 -10.57
C GLY A 146 11.51 6.75 -11.33
N ALA A 147 12.44 6.06 -12.02
CA ALA A 147 12.10 4.82 -12.69
C ALA A 147 11.93 3.67 -11.68
N TYR A 148 10.88 2.88 -11.87
CA TYR A 148 10.71 1.63 -11.14
C TYR A 148 11.66 0.57 -11.70
N CYS A 149 12.58 0.07 -10.86
CA CYS A 149 13.66 -0.83 -11.27
C CYS A 149 13.44 -2.30 -10.86
N GLY A 150 12.26 -2.63 -10.34
CA GLY A 150 11.96 -3.97 -9.85
C GLY A 150 12.01 -4.08 -8.34
N GLY A 151 11.99 -5.30 -7.83
CA GLY A 151 12.00 -5.50 -6.38
C GLY A 151 11.66 -6.94 -5.98
N ILE A 152 11.23 -7.09 -4.73
CA ILE A 152 10.99 -8.36 -4.06
C ILE A 152 9.53 -8.44 -3.64
N ILE A 153 8.96 -9.64 -3.68
CA ILE A 153 7.65 -9.96 -3.10
C ILE A 153 7.87 -11.09 -2.10
N ALA A 154 7.54 -10.84 -0.84
CA ALA A 154 7.60 -11.82 0.24
C ALA A 154 6.22 -12.00 0.91
N PRO A 155 5.96 -13.10 1.61
CA PRO A 155 4.75 -13.23 2.41
C PRO A 155 4.67 -12.12 3.47
N GLY A 156 3.48 -11.52 3.64
CA GLY A 156 3.26 -10.59 4.76
C GLY A 156 3.25 -11.32 6.10
N ILE A 157 3.47 -10.59 7.19
CA ILE A 157 3.62 -11.21 8.53
C ILE A 157 2.35 -11.94 8.98
N ASN A 158 1.15 -11.37 8.72
CA ASN A 158 -0.12 -12.04 9.02
C ASN A 158 -0.29 -13.31 8.20
N LEU A 159 0.02 -13.27 6.90
CA LEU A 159 -0.04 -14.43 6.02
C LEU A 159 0.92 -15.54 6.50
N SER A 160 2.12 -15.17 6.96
CA SER A 160 3.10 -16.12 7.52
C SER A 160 2.59 -16.80 8.79
N LEU A 161 1.97 -16.03 9.68
CA LEU A 161 1.35 -16.58 10.89
C LEU A 161 0.17 -17.50 10.56
N ASP A 162 -0.74 -17.04 9.68
CA ASP A 162 -1.91 -17.83 9.28
C ASP A 162 -1.50 -19.16 8.62
N ALA A 163 -0.48 -19.14 7.77
CA ALA A 163 0.08 -20.33 7.13
C ALA A 163 0.68 -21.30 8.18
N LEU A 164 1.42 -20.79 9.16
CA LEU A 164 1.98 -21.58 10.25
C LEU A 164 0.88 -22.27 11.06
N VAL A 165 -0.15 -21.52 11.48
CA VAL A 165 -1.27 -22.03 12.26
C VAL A 165 -2.09 -23.05 11.45
N ALA A 166 -2.29 -22.78 10.15
CA ALA A 166 -3.03 -23.71 9.28
C ALA A 166 -2.30 -25.04 9.06
N ALA A 167 -0.95 -25.01 9.01
CA ALA A 167 -0.13 -26.21 8.80
C ALA A 167 0.13 -27.02 10.07
N ALA A 168 -0.02 -26.43 11.26
CA ALA A 168 0.37 -27.05 12.53
C ALA A 168 -0.83 -27.22 13.47
N ALA A 169 -1.41 -28.42 13.50
CA ALA A 169 -2.68 -28.73 14.19
C ALA A 169 -2.74 -28.37 15.69
N LYS A 170 -1.61 -28.17 16.36
CA LYS A 170 -1.54 -27.88 17.80
C LYS A 170 -1.16 -26.44 18.14
N LEU A 171 -0.86 -25.61 17.15
CA LEU A 171 -0.48 -24.23 17.42
C LEU A 171 -1.72 -23.34 17.61
N PRO A 172 -1.75 -22.52 18.68
CA PRO A 172 -2.86 -21.61 18.93
C PRO A 172 -2.84 -20.44 17.93
N ARG A 173 -3.99 -19.78 17.77
CA ARG A 173 -4.03 -18.47 17.12
C ARG A 173 -3.55 -17.42 18.10
N ILE A 174 -2.58 -16.61 17.68
CA ILE A 174 -2.04 -15.50 18.46
C ILE A 174 -2.21 -14.18 17.67
N GLY A 175 -2.20 -13.05 18.38
CA GLY A 175 -2.05 -11.74 17.78
C GLY A 175 -0.58 -11.45 17.46
N ILE A 176 -0.34 -10.59 16.47
CA ILE A 176 1.02 -10.11 16.17
C ILE A 176 1.20 -8.75 16.84
N GLU A 177 2.15 -8.70 17.76
CA GLU A 177 2.60 -7.49 18.45
C GLU A 177 4.11 -7.56 18.67
N ALA A 178 4.72 -6.42 18.97
CA ALA A 178 6.13 -6.42 19.35
C ALA A 178 6.32 -7.20 20.66
N PRO A 179 7.28 -8.15 20.72
CA PRO A 179 7.53 -8.91 21.95
C PRO A 179 7.90 -7.97 23.09
N ALA A 180 7.28 -8.18 24.26
CA ALA A 180 7.53 -7.39 25.46
C ALA A 180 8.95 -7.53 26.05
N THR A 181 9.73 -8.48 25.53
CA THR A 181 11.09 -8.78 25.98
C THR A 181 12.06 -8.79 24.80
N THR A 182 13.31 -8.41 25.05
CA THR A 182 14.42 -8.52 24.09
C THR A 182 14.94 -9.95 23.94
N SER A 183 14.52 -10.88 24.80
CA SER A 183 14.91 -12.30 24.69
C SER A 183 14.31 -12.93 23.44
N VAL A 184 15.13 -13.59 22.66
CA VAL A 184 14.70 -14.38 21.49
C VAL A 184 14.41 -15.84 21.83
N ILE A 185 14.45 -16.21 23.13
CA ILE A 185 14.13 -17.54 23.61
C ILE A 185 12.80 -17.50 24.35
N GLY A 186 11.73 -17.88 23.65
CA GLY A 186 10.40 -18.04 24.23
C GLY A 186 10.30 -19.30 25.10
N ARG A 187 9.52 -19.23 26.18
CA ARG A 187 9.35 -20.34 27.13
C ARG A 187 7.96 -20.97 27.12
N THR A 188 7.03 -20.40 26.34
CA THR A 188 5.70 -20.97 26.09
C THR A 188 5.51 -21.07 24.57
N THR A 189 4.59 -21.90 24.10
CA THR A 189 4.29 -22.02 22.68
C THR A 189 3.93 -20.67 22.07
N GLU A 190 3.10 -19.89 22.74
CA GLU A 190 2.68 -18.56 22.27
C GLU A 190 3.88 -17.59 22.15
N SER A 191 4.73 -17.51 23.18
CA SER A 191 5.92 -16.65 23.13
C SER A 191 6.94 -17.11 22.09
N GLN A 192 7.11 -18.42 21.90
CA GLN A 192 7.97 -18.97 20.84
C GLN A 192 7.45 -18.60 19.44
N MET A 193 6.14 -18.71 19.23
CA MET A 193 5.50 -18.31 17.97
C MET A 193 5.64 -16.81 17.72
N LEU A 194 5.29 -15.97 18.72
CA LEU A 194 5.35 -14.53 18.59
C LEU A 194 6.78 -14.05 18.28
N ILE A 195 7.76 -14.54 19.01
CA ILE A 195 9.18 -14.22 18.82
C ILE A 195 9.65 -14.69 17.43
N GLY A 196 9.33 -15.92 17.04
CA GLY A 196 9.72 -16.48 15.76
C GLY A 196 9.12 -15.71 14.57
N ILE A 197 7.82 -15.39 14.63
CA ILE A 197 7.14 -14.61 13.60
C ILE A 197 7.67 -13.17 13.57
N TYR A 198 7.75 -12.49 14.71
CA TYR A 198 8.13 -11.08 14.77
C TYR A 198 9.61 -10.87 14.38
N TRP A 199 10.53 -11.48 15.12
CA TRP A 199 11.96 -11.31 14.88
C TRP A 199 12.45 -11.99 13.61
N GLY A 200 11.86 -13.12 13.24
CA GLY A 200 12.12 -13.76 11.95
C GLY A 200 11.75 -12.84 10.79
N TYR A 201 10.62 -12.15 10.90
CA TYR A 201 10.18 -11.19 9.88
C TYR A 201 11.07 -9.93 9.84
N VAL A 202 11.42 -9.36 11.01
CA VAL A 202 12.37 -8.24 11.08
C VAL A 202 13.71 -8.61 10.43
N SER A 203 14.27 -9.78 10.80
CA SER A 203 15.54 -10.26 10.23
C SER A 203 15.46 -10.51 8.72
N MET A 204 14.32 -10.97 8.20
CA MET A 204 14.10 -11.09 6.77
C MET A 204 14.19 -9.72 6.09
N ILE A 205 13.48 -8.72 6.62
CA ILE A 205 13.51 -7.35 6.06
C ILE A 205 14.93 -6.77 6.12
N GLU A 206 15.61 -6.87 7.26
CA GLU A 206 17.01 -6.43 7.41
C GLU A 206 17.92 -7.08 6.37
N GLY A 207 17.85 -8.40 6.23
CA GLY A 207 18.66 -9.15 5.29
C GLY A 207 18.38 -8.76 3.83
N LEU A 208 17.11 -8.56 3.46
CA LEU A 208 16.72 -8.16 2.11
C LEU A 208 17.16 -6.73 1.80
N LEU A 209 16.96 -5.79 2.72
CA LEU A 209 17.40 -4.41 2.57
C LEU A 209 18.93 -4.31 2.40
N ASN A 210 19.68 -5.01 3.24
CA ASN A 210 21.15 -5.00 3.16
C ASN A 210 21.63 -5.53 1.81
N ARG A 211 21.01 -6.59 1.28
CA ARG A 211 21.35 -7.14 -0.04
C ARG A 211 21.01 -6.16 -1.15
N MET A 212 19.80 -5.55 -1.12
CA MET A 212 19.37 -4.58 -2.12
C MET A 212 20.26 -3.33 -2.09
N LYS A 213 20.56 -2.79 -0.90
CA LYS A 213 21.50 -1.66 -0.75
C LYS A 213 22.89 -1.96 -1.30
N ALA A 214 23.40 -3.18 -1.06
CA ALA A 214 24.69 -3.60 -1.58
C ALA A 214 24.69 -3.73 -3.12
N GLU A 215 23.59 -4.20 -3.71
CA GLU A 215 23.44 -4.32 -5.16
C GLU A 215 23.30 -2.95 -5.83
N ILE A 216 22.51 -2.03 -5.25
CA ILE A 216 22.36 -0.65 -5.75
C ILE A 216 23.71 0.10 -5.68
N GLY A 217 24.50 -0.11 -4.65
CA GLY A 217 25.87 0.41 -4.53
C GLY A 217 25.99 1.92 -4.34
N LYS A 218 24.90 2.61 -4.02
CA LYS A 218 24.84 4.06 -3.74
C LYS A 218 23.89 4.35 -2.58
N PRO A 219 23.93 5.56 -2.01
CA PRO A 219 23.00 5.95 -0.95
C PRO A 219 21.55 5.82 -1.41
N VAL A 220 20.70 5.24 -0.57
CA VAL A 220 19.26 5.09 -0.81
C VAL A 220 18.45 5.55 0.38
N GLN A 221 17.29 6.13 0.12
CA GLN A 221 16.29 6.43 1.13
C GLN A 221 15.30 5.27 1.25
N VAL A 222 15.05 4.79 2.46
CA VAL A 222 14.12 3.69 2.71
C VAL A 222 12.81 4.24 3.24
N ILE A 223 11.74 4.07 2.45
CA ILE A 223 10.39 4.54 2.79
C ILE A 223 9.52 3.32 3.10
N ALA A 224 8.98 3.28 4.31
CA ALA A 224 8.05 2.25 4.74
C ALA A 224 6.60 2.71 4.58
N THR A 225 5.73 1.85 4.06
CA THR A 225 4.28 2.10 3.93
C THR A 225 3.48 0.86 4.28
N GLY A 226 2.15 1.00 4.29
CA GLY A 226 1.24 -0.10 4.62
C GLY A 226 0.81 -0.11 6.08
N GLY A 227 -0.26 -0.87 6.35
CA GLY A 227 -0.94 -0.83 7.65
C GLY A 227 -0.13 -1.36 8.84
N LEU A 228 0.93 -2.12 8.57
CA LEU A 228 1.77 -2.73 9.60
C LEU A 228 3.15 -2.07 9.73
N ALA A 229 3.44 -1.01 8.98
CA ALA A 229 4.73 -0.31 9.05
C ALA A 229 5.04 0.18 10.49
N ILE A 230 4.02 0.68 11.20
CA ILE A 230 4.15 1.18 12.59
C ILE A 230 4.57 0.07 13.55
N LEU A 231 4.18 -1.19 13.31
CA LEU A 231 4.55 -2.32 14.18
C LEU A 231 6.07 -2.49 14.31
N PHE A 232 6.81 -2.13 13.26
CA PHE A 232 8.26 -2.31 13.18
C PHE A 232 9.05 -1.05 13.54
N GLN A 233 8.40 0.10 13.67
CA GLN A 233 9.06 1.39 13.89
C GLN A 233 9.91 1.41 15.17
N GLN A 234 9.47 0.75 16.24
CA GLN A 234 10.14 0.79 17.55
C GLN A 234 11.41 -0.05 17.63
N HIS A 235 11.61 -0.98 16.70
CA HIS A 235 12.67 -1.99 16.76
C HIS A 235 13.58 -2.01 15.53
N THR A 236 13.38 -1.07 14.59
CA THR A 236 14.20 -1.04 13.38
C THR A 236 14.63 0.37 13.06
N TYR A 237 15.92 0.57 12.87
CA TYR A 237 16.50 1.79 12.26
C TYR A 237 16.59 1.61 10.73
N LEU A 238 15.70 0.78 10.18
CA LEU A 238 15.78 0.36 8.78
C LEU A 238 15.12 1.34 7.84
N PHE A 239 14.23 2.18 8.37
CA PHE A 239 13.42 3.11 7.59
C PHE A 239 13.84 4.53 7.88
N ASP A 240 14.18 5.27 6.82
CA ASP A 240 14.44 6.71 6.91
C ASP A 240 13.12 7.47 7.08
N ARG A 241 12.01 6.90 6.55
CA ARG A 241 10.68 7.50 6.61
C ARG A 241 9.57 6.45 6.66
N ILE A 242 8.51 6.74 7.41
CA ILE A 242 7.26 5.98 7.39
C ILE A 242 6.16 6.88 6.84
N GLU A 243 5.54 6.46 5.72
CA GLU A 243 4.46 7.17 5.05
C GLU A 243 3.26 6.20 4.86
N PRO A 244 2.32 6.17 5.83
CA PRO A 244 1.21 5.21 5.79
C PRO A 244 0.27 5.38 4.60
N ASP A 245 0.19 6.59 4.05
CA ASP A 245 -0.71 6.96 2.96
C ASP A 245 0.00 7.03 1.60
N LEU A 246 1.21 6.48 1.47
CA LEU A 246 2.04 6.59 0.27
C LEU A 246 1.26 6.23 -1.01
N THR A 247 0.53 5.11 -1.00
CA THR A 247 -0.25 4.66 -2.16
C THR A 247 -1.33 5.68 -2.55
N LEU A 248 -2.06 6.22 -1.58
CA LEU A 248 -3.11 7.21 -1.83
C LEU A 248 -2.54 8.54 -2.33
N ARG A 249 -1.39 8.95 -1.78
CA ARG A 249 -0.63 10.11 -2.28
C ARG A 249 -0.14 9.87 -3.71
N GLY A 250 0.32 8.67 -4.02
CA GLY A 250 0.74 8.28 -5.38
C GLY A 250 -0.38 8.37 -6.40
N ILE A 251 -1.58 7.93 -6.03
CA ILE A 251 -2.77 8.07 -6.88
C ILE A 251 -3.10 9.55 -7.14
N ALA A 252 -3.05 10.38 -6.11
CA ALA A 252 -3.31 11.82 -6.24
C ALA A 252 -2.24 12.51 -7.09
N THR A 253 -0.97 12.16 -6.90
CA THR A 253 0.16 12.67 -7.69
C THR A 253 0.04 12.26 -9.15
N LEU A 254 -0.28 10.97 -9.42
CA LEU A 254 -0.52 10.46 -10.77
C LEU A 254 -1.61 11.28 -11.48
N TYR A 255 -2.75 11.51 -10.81
CA TYR A 255 -3.85 12.29 -11.37
C TYR A 255 -3.40 13.71 -11.71
N ARG A 256 -2.75 14.38 -10.77
CA ARG A 256 -2.27 15.76 -10.96
C ARG A 256 -1.28 15.88 -12.12
N ASN A 257 -0.33 14.94 -12.23
CA ASN A 257 0.68 14.96 -13.29
C ASN A 257 0.11 14.76 -14.70
N ASN A 258 -1.06 14.10 -14.81
CA ASN A 258 -1.69 13.83 -16.11
C ASN A 258 -2.81 14.82 -16.47
N MET A 259 -3.35 15.57 -15.49
CA MET A 259 -4.53 16.42 -15.67
C MET A 259 -4.25 17.92 -15.43
N ALA A 260 -2.99 18.27 -15.10
CA ALA A 260 -2.53 19.66 -14.94
C ALA A 260 -2.32 20.36 -16.29
#